data_7d7a71a85260a81085d7bf8eaa447171
#
_entry.id   7d7a71a85260a81085d7bf8eaa447171
#
_cell.length_a   1.000
_cell.length_b   1.000
_cell.length_c   1.000
_cell.angle_alpha   90.00
_cell.angle_beta   90.00
_cell.angle_gamma   90.00
#
_symmetry.space_group_name_H-M   'P 1'
#
loop_
_entity.id
_entity.type
_entity.pdbx_description
1 polymer ?
#
loop_
_entity_poly.entity_id
_entity_poly.type
_entity_poly.pdbx_seq_one_letter_code
_entity_poly.pdbx_strand_id
1 'polypeptide(L)'
;MAHAHQERWSKLVDAKLRNTLVTKDNLIFNNRYEGNPKAGKVKVPVRDTEVEVKDYNKASGIDPEAGTTTYLDLNIDNDEAVNELIDGFDAVSVPDGITAERLDSAGYSLGLSMDRKSIDKLEGATDANISATKTACTESTAYKEALAAKRTLSRMGVPAAGRWMLASPEYLEVLMQDDRFVKQGDLSQEMVQQGAAGKIAGFTVFESNNMDYESTTRVASKKTTTEFICGHPNWCHRVQEWQVPVHIQDLNGSGKYIGASAVQGRKVYGIMVSKGKTLYIKRTETAAS
;
A
#
# COMPACT_ATOMS: atom_id res chain seq x y z
N MET A 1 52.60 -15.72 -25.37
CA MET A 1 52.17 -14.96 -24.16
C MET A 1 50.85 -14.30 -24.49
N ALA A 2 49.79 -14.62 -23.70
CA ALA A 2 48.53 -13.96 -23.87
C ALA A 2 48.63 -12.57 -23.23
N HIS A 3 48.37 -11.53 -23.99
CA HIS A 3 48.33 -10.16 -23.46
C HIS A 3 46.97 -9.97 -22.76
N ALA A 4 47.00 -9.51 -21.50
CA ALA A 4 45.78 -9.11 -20.79
C ALA A 4 45.23 -7.84 -21.45
N HIS A 5 43.99 -7.87 -21.86
CA HIS A 5 43.27 -6.71 -22.37
C HIS A 5 42.90 -5.79 -21.21
N GLN A 6 43.04 -4.48 -21.44
CA GLN A 6 42.66 -3.47 -20.46
C GLN A 6 41.16 -3.47 -20.27
N GLU A 7 40.68 -3.63 -19.04
CA GLU A 7 39.27 -3.55 -18.73
C GLU A 7 38.73 -2.13 -18.89
N ARG A 8 37.55 -2.00 -19.51
CA ARG A 8 36.84 -0.73 -19.61
C ARG A 8 35.65 -0.76 -18.66
N TRP A 9 35.60 0.18 -17.79
CA TRP A 9 34.44 0.37 -16.89
C TRP A 9 33.40 1.25 -17.55
N SER A 10 32.15 0.82 -17.51
CA SER A 10 31.03 1.62 -17.97
C SER A 10 30.70 2.71 -16.95
N LYS A 11 30.35 3.89 -17.43
CA LYS A 11 29.77 4.96 -16.59
C LYS A 11 28.26 4.81 -16.40
N LEU A 12 27.65 3.88 -17.16
CA LEU A 12 26.21 3.61 -17.08
C LEU A 12 26.00 2.44 -16.14
N VAL A 13 25.22 2.67 -15.10
CA VAL A 13 24.71 1.65 -14.17
C VAL A 13 23.51 0.97 -14.83
N ASP A 14 23.45 -0.35 -14.72
CA ASP A 14 22.32 -1.10 -15.23
C ASP A 14 21.03 -0.74 -14.47
N ALA A 15 19.89 -0.74 -15.17
CA ALA A 15 18.61 -0.37 -14.58
C ALA A 15 18.18 -1.38 -13.53
N LYS A 16 17.76 -0.88 -12.36
CA LYS A 16 17.24 -1.72 -11.28
C LYS A 16 15.79 -2.12 -11.56
N LEU A 17 15.48 -3.38 -11.31
CA LEU A 17 14.09 -3.84 -11.29
C LEU A 17 13.41 -3.32 -10.02
N ARG A 18 12.28 -2.61 -10.19
CA ARG A 18 11.54 -1.99 -9.10
C ARG A 18 10.05 -2.29 -9.21
N ASN A 19 9.44 -2.64 -8.09
CA ASN A 19 7.98 -2.80 -8.00
C ASN A 19 7.30 -1.43 -8.03
N THR A 20 6.13 -1.34 -8.64
CA THR A 20 5.29 -0.14 -8.57
C THR A 20 4.75 0.04 -7.16
N LEU A 21 4.88 1.25 -6.61
CA LEU A 21 4.34 1.61 -5.31
C LEU A 21 2.93 2.15 -5.48
N VAL A 22 1.92 1.35 -5.15
CA VAL A 22 0.51 1.66 -5.43
C VAL A 22 -0.18 2.39 -4.27
N THR A 23 0.35 2.31 -3.07
CA THR A 23 -0.25 2.96 -1.89
C THR A 23 0.34 4.34 -1.58
N LYS A 24 1.26 4.87 -2.43
CA LYS A 24 1.94 6.15 -2.18
C LYS A 24 0.96 7.34 -2.18
N ASP A 25 -0.06 7.31 -3.02
CA ASP A 25 -1.06 8.34 -3.16
C ASP A 25 -2.29 8.04 -2.28
N ASN A 26 -3.11 9.06 -2.00
CA ASN A 26 -4.28 8.93 -1.13
C ASN A 26 -5.51 8.29 -1.82
N LEU A 27 -5.30 7.37 -2.74
CA LEU A 27 -6.34 6.66 -3.46
C LEU A 27 -6.86 5.44 -2.69
N ILE A 28 -5.95 4.72 -2.03
CA ILE A 28 -6.23 3.51 -1.24
C ILE A 28 -6.35 3.87 0.22
N PHE A 29 -5.44 4.67 0.72
CA PHE A 29 -5.44 5.18 2.09
C PHE A 29 -5.77 6.67 2.11
N ASN A 30 -6.33 7.13 3.22
CA ASN A 30 -6.50 8.55 3.50
C ASN A 30 -5.62 8.97 4.69
N ASN A 31 -5.29 10.27 4.74
CA ASN A 31 -4.49 10.90 5.78
C ASN A 31 -5.32 11.84 6.68
N ARG A 32 -6.64 11.65 6.78
CA ARG A 32 -7.56 12.56 7.49
C ARG A 32 -7.19 12.81 8.95
N TYR A 33 -6.45 11.90 9.55
CA TYR A 33 -6.08 11.94 10.97
C TYR A 33 -4.61 12.29 11.17
N GLU A 34 -3.97 12.94 10.20
CA GLU A 34 -2.65 13.51 10.39
C GLU A 34 -2.68 14.42 11.62
N GLY A 35 -1.88 14.05 12.61
CA GLY A 35 -1.89 14.66 13.91
C GLY A 35 -0.59 15.36 14.27
N ASN A 36 -0.57 15.93 15.46
CA ASN A 36 0.61 16.59 16.00
C ASN A 36 1.66 15.54 16.39
N PRO A 37 2.92 15.64 15.90
CA PRO A 37 4.01 14.77 16.32
C PRO A 37 4.14 14.81 17.85
N LYS A 38 4.22 13.65 18.51
CA LYS A 38 4.42 13.39 19.96
C LYS A 38 3.29 12.60 20.64
N ALA A 39 2.23 12.24 19.94
CA ALA A 39 1.11 11.54 20.57
C ALA A 39 1.29 10.01 20.64
N GLY A 40 2.13 9.41 19.75
CA GLY A 40 2.33 7.95 19.68
C GLY A 40 1.08 7.18 19.23
N LYS A 41 -0.10 7.80 19.30
CA LYS A 41 -1.37 7.28 18.82
C LYS A 41 -2.38 8.40 18.55
N VAL A 42 -3.26 8.17 17.59
CA VAL A 42 -4.37 9.06 17.25
C VAL A 42 -5.68 8.37 17.61
N LYS A 43 -6.54 9.04 18.37
CA LYS A 43 -7.89 8.53 18.68
C LYS A 43 -8.85 8.92 17.59
N VAL A 44 -9.38 7.94 16.87
CA VAL A 44 -10.37 8.12 15.80
C VAL A 44 -11.76 7.93 16.40
N PRO A 45 -12.61 8.97 16.44
CA PRO A 45 -13.99 8.83 16.91
C PRO A 45 -14.82 8.04 15.90
N VAL A 46 -15.48 6.99 16.34
CA VAL A 46 -16.38 6.18 15.53
C VAL A 46 -17.78 6.29 16.10
N ARG A 47 -18.73 6.65 15.23
CA ARG A 47 -20.16 6.67 15.50
C ARG A 47 -20.79 5.64 14.58
N ASP A 48 -21.06 4.44 15.10
CA ASP A 48 -21.56 3.31 14.31
C ASP A 48 -23.08 3.24 14.26
N THR A 49 -23.76 3.99 15.14
CA THR A 49 -25.21 4.01 15.21
C THR A 49 -25.78 5.26 14.56
N GLU A 50 -26.65 5.09 13.60
CA GLU A 50 -27.50 6.17 13.11
C GLU A 50 -28.58 6.50 14.12
N VAL A 51 -29.12 7.71 14.05
CA VAL A 51 -30.25 8.12 14.88
C VAL A 51 -31.47 7.30 14.50
N GLU A 52 -32.08 6.64 15.48
CA GLU A 52 -33.28 5.84 15.26
C GLU A 52 -34.49 6.74 14.99
N VAL A 53 -35.21 6.44 13.91
CA VAL A 53 -36.47 7.12 13.59
C VAL A 53 -37.60 6.31 14.24
N LYS A 54 -38.36 6.96 15.10
CA LYS A 54 -39.49 6.37 15.81
C LYS A 54 -40.80 7.03 15.38
N ASP A 55 -41.89 6.27 15.40
CA ASP A 55 -43.21 6.83 15.15
C ASP A 55 -43.62 7.80 16.28
N TYR A 56 -44.03 9.00 15.88
CA TYR A 56 -44.41 10.04 16.82
C TYR A 56 -45.87 9.86 17.30
N ASN A 57 -46.06 9.73 18.60
CA ASN A 57 -47.37 9.72 19.22
C ASN A 57 -47.67 11.07 19.86
N LYS A 58 -48.74 11.76 19.43
CA LYS A 58 -49.12 13.07 19.95
C LYS A 58 -49.48 13.07 21.43
N ALA A 59 -49.91 11.96 22.00
CA ALA A 59 -50.33 11.87 23.39
C ALA A 59 -49.18 11.61 24.35
N SER A 60 -48.14 10.84 23.95
CA SER A 60 -47.03 10.42 24.80
C SER A 60 -45.68 11.06 24.44
N GLY A 61 -45.57 11.64 23.24
CA GLY A 61 -44.27 12.13 22.73
C GLY A 61 -43.30 11.00 22.42
N ILE A 62 -42.02 11.34 22.32
CA ILE A 62 -40.88 10.43 22.18
C ILE A 62 -39.77 10.87 23.14
N ASP A 63 -39.25 9.93 23.93
CA ASP A 63 -38.11 10.21 24.81
C ASP A 63 -36.79 10.39 24.01
N PRO A 64 -35.97 11.39 24.35
CA PRO A 64 -34.69 11.59 23.71
C PRO A 64 -33.70 10.47 24.08
N GLU A 65 -32.97 9.98 23.09
CA GLU A 65 -31.90 8.98 23.29
C GLU A 65 -30.52 9.65 23.19
N ALA A 66 -29.61 9.21 24.04
CA ALA A 66 -28.24 9.68 24.02
C ALA A 66 -27.43 8.86 23.01
N GLY A 67 -26.82 9.54 22.03
CA GLY A 67 -25.89 8.90 21.09
C GLY A 67 -24.57 8.53 21.80
N THR A 68 -24.01 7.38 21.45
CA THR A 68 -22.72 6.91 21.93
C THR A 68 -21.63 7.11 20.89
N THR A 69 -20.42 7.47 21.33
CA THR A 69 -19.23 7.57 20.49
C THR A 69 -18.16 6.65 21.06
N THR A 70 -17.66 5.75 20.23
CA THR A 70 -16.50 4.91 20.54
C THR A 70 -15.25 5.50 19.92
N TYR A 71 -14.08 5.19 20.48
CA TYR A 71 -12.81 5.66 19.96
C TYR A 71 -11.94 4.47 19.57
N LEU A 72 -11.44 4.48 18.36
CA LEU A 72 -10.42 3.54 17.90
C LEU A 72 -9.04 4.19 18.02
N ASP A 73 -8.08 3.45 18.52
CA ASP A 73 -6.69 3.91 18.63
C ASP A 73 -5.94 3.55 17.33
N LEU A 74 -5.52 4.56 16.55
CA LEU A 74 -4.57 4.41 15.47
C LEU A 74 -3.17 4.56 16.09
N ASN A 75 -2.46 3.44 16.22
CA ASN A 75 -1.12 3.42 16.78
C ASN A 75 -0.10 3.81 15.71
N ILE A 76 0.87 4.63 16.12
CA ILE A 76 2.01 5.03 15.31
C ILE A 76 3.18 4.15 15.74
N ASP A 77 3.19 2.93 15.20
CA ASP A 77 4.06 1.83 15.60
C ASP A 77 5.16 1.50 14.59
N ASN A 78 5.14 2.12 13.42
CA ASN A 78 6.16 1.91 12.41
C ASN A 78 7.19 3.03 12.46
N ASP A 79 8.43 2.67 12.79
CA ASP A 79 9.59 3.56 12.79
C ASP A 79 10.67 2.91 11.93
N GLU A 80 10.88 3.45 10.73
CA GLU A 80 11.77 2.88 9.72
C GLU A 80 12.82 3.88 9.29
N ALA A 81 14.06 3.42 9.20
CA ALA A 81 15.19 4.24 8.81
C ALA A 81 16.08 3.51 7.80
N VAL A 82 16.71 4.30 6.95
CA VAL A 82 17.82 3.89 6.10
C VAL A 82 19.05 4.65 6.56
N ASN A 83 20.17 3.94 6.72
CA ASN A 83 21.47 4.54 7.02
C ASN A 83 22.55 3.72 6.32
N GLU A 84 23.11 4.25 5.24
CA GLU A 84 24.12 3.59 4.44
C GLU A 84 25.38 4.46 4.36
N LEU A 85 26.52 3.88 4.71
CA LEU A 85 27.81 4.54 4.66
C LEU A 85 28.37 4.52 3.24
N ILE A 86 28.87 5.66 2.78
CA ILE A 86 29.60 5.81 1.52
C ILE A 86 30.98 6.37 1.86
N ASP A 87 32.03 5.62 1.53
CA ASP A 87 33.39 6.11 1.65
C ASP A 87 33.65 7.21 0.60
N GLY A 88 34.31 8.29 1.03
CA GLY A 88 34.55 9.43 0.15
C GLY A 88 35.57 9.13 -0.96
N PHE A 89 36.49 8.22 -0.73
CA PHE A 89 37.42 7.79 -1.77
C PHE A 89 36.70 6.96 -2.85
N ASP A 90 35.82 6.07 -2.44
CA ASP A 90 34.98 5.30 -3.37
C ASP A 90 34.03 6.22 -4.16
N ALA A 91 33.43 7.20 -3.51
CA ALA A 91 32.51 8.16 -4.17
C ALA A 91 33.22 8.98 -5.28
N VAL A 92 34.51 9.20 -5.17
CA VAL A 92 35.32 9.94 -6.17
C VAL A 92 35.94 9.01 -7.22
N SER A 93 36.34 7.81 -6.81
CA SER A 93 37.05 6.85 -7.68
C SER A 93 36.13 6.07 -8.60
N VAL A 94 34.87 5.85 -8.21
CA VAL A 94 33.88 5.14 -9.01
C VAL A 94 33.20 6.12 -9.98
N PRO A 95 33.29 5.88 -11.31
CA PRO A 95 32.86 6.86 -12.31
C PRO A 95 31.32 6.92 -12.53
N ASP A 96 30.52 6.16 -11.80
CA ASP A 96 29.09 5.93 -12.02
C ASP A 96 28.14 6.78 -11.16
N GLY A 97 28.69 7.73 -10.37
CA GLY A 97 27.86 8.61 -9.54
C GLY A 97 27.13 7.90 -8.40
N ILE A 98 27.79 6.95 -7.75
CA ILE A 98 27.26 6.06 -6.70
C ILE A 98 26.40 6.77 -5.64
N THR A 99 26.76 7.99 -5.25
CA THR A 99 26.05 8.73 -4.21
C THR A 99 24.63 9.09 -4.60
N ALA A 100 24.41 9.55 -5.85
CA ALA A 100 23.08 9.89 -6.34
C ALA A 100 22.20 8.64 -6.51
N GLU A 101 22.80 7.56 -6.97
CA GLU A 101 22.13 6.26 -7.13
C GLU A 101 21.71 5.68 -5.77
N ARG A 102 22.56 5.77 -4.74
CA ARG A 102 22.23 5.29 -3.40
C ARG A 102 21.15 6.16 -2.73
N LEU A 103 21.16 7.47 -2.97
CA LEU A 103 20.12 8.38 -2.50
C LEU A 103 18.72 7.99 -3.07
N ASP A 104 18.65 7.76 -4.37
CA ASP A 104 17.42 7.31 -5.05
C ASP A 104 16.97 5.93 -4.55
N SER A 105 17.92 5.00 -4.41
CA SER A 105 17.66 3.66 -3.87
C SER A 105 17.12 3.68 -2.45
N ALA A 106 17.65 4.54 -1.58
CA ALA A 106 17.19 4.69 -0.21
C ALA A 106 15.74 5.23 -0.15
N GLY A 107 15.43 6.22 -0.99
CA GLY A 107 14.07 6.76 -1.11
C GLY A 107 13.07 5.71 -1.55
N TYR A 108 13.41 4.93 -2.57
CA TYR A 108 12.59 3.82 -3.04
C TYR A 108 12.40 2.74 -1.96
N SER A 109 13.45 2.35 -1.25
CA SER A 109 13.39 1.30 -0.22
C SER A 109 12.49 1.66 0.94
N LEU A 110 12.52 2.92 1.42
CA LEU A 110 11.58 3.41 2.43
C LEU A 110 10.12 3.43 1.92
N GLY A 111 9.93 3.80 0.65
CA GLY A 111 8.61 3.76 0.01
C GLY A 111 8.09 2.33 -0.12
N LEU A 112 8.92 1.40 -0.55
CA LEU A 112 8.58 -0.01 -0.72
C LEU A 112 8.21 -0.68 0.61
N SER A 113 8.96 -0.40 1.68
CA SER A 113 8.62 -0.92 3.01
C SER A 113 7.27 -0.43 3.48
N MET A 114 6.98 0.87 3.32
CA MET A 114 5.69 1.44 3.67
C MET A 114 4.54 0.86 2.83
N ASP A 115 4.76 0.63 1.53
CA ASP A 115 3.77 0.01 0.63
C ASP A 115 3.43 -1.41 1.07
N ARG A 116 4.43 -2.23 1.34
CA ARG A 116 4.28 -3.61 1.82
C ARG A 116 3.53 -3.70 3.14
N LYS A 117 3.93 -2.90 4.14
CA LYS A 117 3.24 -2.85 5.43
C LYS A 117 1.81 -2.34 5.32
N SER A 118 1.55 -1.42 4.38
CA SER A 118 0.21 -0.93 4.11
C SER A 118 -0.69 -2.04 3.54
N ILE A 119 -0.17 -2.83 2.59
CA ILE A 119 -0.91 -3.96 2.00
C ILE A 119 -1.10 -5.08 3.03
N ASP A 120 -0.08 -5.41 3.82
CA ASP A 120 -0.16 -6.40 4.89
C ASP A 120 -1.26 -6.07 5.91
N LYS A 121 -1.42 -4.79 6.27
CA LYS A 121 -2.54 -4.33 7.11
C LYS A 121 -3.91 -4.48 6.46
N LEU A 122 -4.00 -4.34 5.14
CA LEU A 122 -5.25 -4.62 4.41
C LEU A 122 -5.55 -6.11 4.39
N GLU A 123 -4.54 -6.94 4.14
CA GLU A 123 -4.65 -8.40 4.14
C GLU A 123 -5.02 -8.96 5.51
N GLY A 124 -4.42 -8.42 6.57
CA GLY A 124 -4.66 -8.79 7.96
C GLY A 124 -5.85 -8.09 8.62
N ALA A 125 -6.70 -7.37 7.87
CA ALA A 125 -7.79 -6.62 8.47
C ALA A 125 -8.82 -7.54 9.16
N THR A 126 -9.08 -7.26 10.44
CA THR A 126 -10.08 -7.97 11.24
C THR A 126 -11.47 -7.74 10.64
N ASP A 127 -12.30 -8.77 10.65
CA ASP A 127 -13.67 -8.73 10.10
C ASP A 127 -13.78 -8.38 8.60
N ALA A 128 -12.70 -8.49 7.81
CA ALA A 128 -12.78 -8.36 6.37
C ALA A 128 -13.66 -9.45 5.76
N ASN A 129 -14.42 -9.09 4.71
CA ASN A 129 -15.19 -10.07 3.95
C ASN A 129 -14.23 -10.90 3.10
N ILE A 130 -14.13 -12.18 3.37
CA ILE A 130 -13.30 -13.11 2.60
C ILE A 130 -14.18 -13.86 1.60
N SER A 131 -13.71 -14.05 0.37
CA SER A 131 -14.40 -14.87 -0.63
C SER A 131 -14.68 -16.28 -0.10
N ALA A 132 -15.90 -16.76 -0.32
CA ALA A 132 -16.26 -18.15 0.00
C ALA A 132 -15.54 -19.15 -0.90
N THR A 133 -15.24 -18.76 -2.14
CA THR A 133 -14.52 -19.59 -3.13
C THR A 133 -13.03 -19.43 -2.93
N LYS A 134 -12.33 -20.53 -2.68
CA LYS A 134 -10.87 -20.52 -2.43
C LYS A 134 -10.04 -21.03 -3.61
N THR A 135 -10.68 -21.35 -4.72
CA THR A 135 -9.99 -21.70 -5.97
C THR A 135 -9.54 -20.45 -6.70
N ALA A 136 -8.42 -20.56 -7.43
CA ALA A 136 -7.91 -19.49 -8.26
C ALA A 136 -8.95 -19.05 -9.31
N CYS A 137 -9.00 -17.76 -9.59
CA CYS A 137 -9.86 -17.21 -10.62
C CYS A 137 -9.42 -17.70 -12.01
N THR A 138 -10.39 -17.98 -12.83
CA THR A 138 -10.22 -18.29 -14.26
C THR A 138 -10.89 -17.20 -15.09
N GLU A 139 -10.63 -17.15 -16.40
CA GLU A 139 -11.27 -16.24 -17.35
C GLU A 139 -12.81 -16.17 -17.18
N SER A 140 -13.47 -17.30 -16.94
CA SER A 140 -14.92 -17.37 -16.77
C SER A 140 -15.43 -16.93 -15.36
N THR A 141 -14.55 -16.89 -14.37
CA THR A 141 -14.91 -16.62 -12.96
C THR A 141 -14.41 -15.27 -12.43
N ALA A 142 -13.34 -14.70 -13.02
CA ALA A 142 -12.72 -13.46 -12.56
C ALA A 142 -13.74 -12.29 -12.45
N TYR A 143 -14.53 -12.06 -13.47
CA TYR A 143 -15.56 -11.04 -13.45
C TYR A 143 -16.69 -11.32 -12.44
N LYS A 144 -17.07 -12.59 -12.27
CA LYS A 144 -18.09 -12.99 -11.31
C LYS A 144 -17.64 -12.71 -9.87
N GLU A 145 -16.36 -12.95 -9.57
CA GLU A 145 -15.78 -12.64 -8.26
C GLU A 145 -15.70 -11.12 -8.03
N ALA A 146 -15.35 -10.33 -9.04
CA ALA A 146 -15.39 -8.86 -8.96
C ALA A 146 -16.83 -8.36 -8.71
N LEU A 147 -17.86 -8.95 -9.33
CA LEU A 147 -19.25 -8.64 -9.05
C LEU A 147 -19.69 -9.08 -7.66
N ALA A 148 -19.18 -10.20 -7.15
CA ALA A 148 -19.45 -10.65 -5.78
C ALA A 148 -18.88 -9.66 -4.76
N ALA A 149 -17.65 -9.18 -4.99
CA ALA A 149 -17.05 -8.12 -4.19
C ALA A 149 -17.89 -6.83 -4.21
N LYS A 150 -18.30 -6.37 -5.41
CA LYS A 150 -19.18 -5.21 -5.57
C LYS A 150 -20.49 -5.38 -4.78
N ARG A 151 -21.15 -6.52 -4.92
CA ARG A 151 -22.39 -6.84 -4.23
C ARG A 151 -22.21 -6.78 -2.72
N THR A 152 -21.16 -7.39 -2.20
CA THR A 152 -20.86 -7.43 -0.77
C THR A 152 -20.65 -6.04 -0.21
N LEU A 153 -19.77 -5.23 -0.84
CA LEU A 153 -19.52 -3.85 -0.41
C LEU A 153 -20.77 -2.97 -0.50
N SER A 154 -21.63 -3.17 -1.52
CA SER A 154 -22.88 -2.42 -1.63
C SER A 154 -23.87 -2.79 -0.54
N ARG A 155 -23.95 -4.06 -0.13
CA ARG A 155 -24.77 -4.50 1.01
C ARG A 155 -24.28 -3.93 2.34
N MET A 156 -22.97 -3.67 2.48
CA MET A 156 -22.40 -3.04 3.66
C MET A 156 -22.51 -1.51 3.64
N GLY A 157 -23.19 -0.92 2.65
CA GLY A 157 -23.40 0.52 2.56
C GLY A 157 -22.14 1.31 2.14
N VAL A 158 -21.11 0.65 1.58
CA VAL A 158 -19.91 1.33 1.08
C VAL A 158 -20.28 2.17 -0.14
N PRO A 159 -19.89 3.47 -0.24
CA PRO A 159 -20.15 4.30 -1.41
C PRO A 159 -19.63 3.67 -2.70
N ALA A 160 -20.38 3.84 -3.80
CA ALA A 160 -19.97 3.27 -5.08
C ALA A 160 -18.82 4.04 -5.75
N ALA A 161 -18.75 5.36 -5.51
CA ALA A 161 -17.69 6.20 -6.03
C ALA A 161 -16.40 6.04 -5.20
N GLY A 162 -15.24 6.01 -5.86
CA GLY A 162 -13.95 5.94 -5.18
C GLY A 162 -13.54 4.54 -4.70
N ARG A 163 -14.26 3.49 -5.07
CA ARG A 163 -13.86 2.11 -4.77
C ARG A 163 -12.60 1.76 -5.56
N TRP A 164 -11.66 1.15 -4.87
CA TRP A 164 -10.42 0.63 -5.45
C TRP A 164 -10.36 -0.90 -5.37
N MET A 165 -9.56 -1.48 -6.23
CA MET A 165 -9.19 -2.90 -6.23
C MET A 165 -7.68 -3.01 -6.40
N LEU A 166 -7.00 -3.66 -5.46
CA LEU A 166 -5.63 -4.12 -5.64
C LEU A 166 -5.68 -5.52 -6.23
N ALA A 167 -5.03 -5.72 -7.35
CA ALA A 167 -5.00 -6.99 -8.06
C ALA A 167 -3.57 -7.54 -8.11
N SER A 168 -3.42 -8.85 -7.93
CA SER A 168 -2.15 -9.53 -8.23
C SER A 168 -1.93 -9.56 -9.74
N PRO A 169 -0.67 -9.68 -10.20
CA PRO A 169 -0.38 -9.82 -11.63
C PRO A 169 -1.12 -11.00 -12.27
N GLU A 170 -1.24 -12.13 -11.55
CA GLU A 170 -1.93 -13.33 -12.03
C GLU A 170 -3.43 -13.10 -12.20
N TYR A 171 -4.06 -12.42 -11.24
CA TYR A 171 -5.48 -12.08 -11.36
C TYR A 171 -5.72 -11.05 -12.46
N LEU A 172 -4.82 -10.07 -12.59
CA LEU A 172 -4.90 -9.06 -13.65
C LEU A 172 -4.77 -9.67 -15.05
N GLU A 173 -3.86 -10.64 -15.24
CA GLU A 173 -3.73 -11.39 -16.50
C GLU A 173 -5.07 -12.02 -16.89
N VAL A 174 -5.71 -12.76 -15.98
CA VAL A 174 -7.01 -13.40 -16.23
C VAL A 174 -8.11 -12.37 -16.49
N LEU A 175 -8.07 -11.24 -15.76
CA LEU A 175 -9.06 -10.18 -15.89
C LEU A 175 -8.96 -9.44 -17.22
N MET A 176 -7.76 -9.27 -17.77
CA MET A 176 -7.52 -8.62 -19.07
C MET A 176 -8.04 -9.45 -20.26
N GLN A 177 -8.31 -10.73 -20.07
CA GLN A 177 -8.93 -11.60 -21.06
C GLN A 177 -10.45 -11.37 -21.17
N ASP A 178 -11.08 -10.73 -20.19
CA ASP A 178 -12.51 -10.43 -20.18
C ASP A 178 -12.80 -9.11 -20.94
N ASP A 179 -13.65 -9.18 -21.98
CA ASP A 179 -14.02 -8.02 -22.80
C ASP A 179 -14.73 -6.90 -22.02
N ARG A 180 -15.23 -7.20 -20.82
CA ARG A 180 -15.91 -6.26 -19.91
C ARG A 180 -14.92 -5.41 -19.10
N PHE A 181 -13.63 -5.70 -19.16
CA PHE A 181 -12.62 -4.93 -18.51
C PHE A 181 -12.28 -3.67 -19.32
N VAL A 182 -12.50 -2.49 -18.73
CA VAL A 182 -12.18 -1.21 -19.37
C VAL A 182 -10.69 -0.96 -19.25
N LYS A 183 -9.99 -1.09 -20.38
CA LYS A 183 -8.53 -0.98 -20.48
C LYS A 183 -8.05 0.44 -20.18
N GLN A 184 -6.77 0.54 -19.85
CA GLN A 184 -6.08 1.78 -19.46
C GLN A 184 -6.25 2.93 -20.48
N GLY A 185 -6.34 2.64 -21.78
CA GLY A 185 -6.52 3.65 -22.83
C GLY A 185 -7.82 4.47 -22.73
N ASP A 186 -8.83 3.94 -22.07
CA ASP A 186 -10.12 4.59 -21.87
C ASP A 186 -10.22 5.34 -20.51
N LEU A 187 -9.13 5.35 -19.74
CA LEU A 187 -9.04 6.06 -18.47
C LEU A 187 -8.51 7.48 -18.66
N SER A 188 -8.83 8.37 -17.70
CA SER A 188 -8.21 9.70 -17.67
C SER A 188 -6.69 9.58 -17.47
N GLN A 189 -5.93 10.51 -18.06
CA GLN A 189 -4.46 10.53 -17.92
C GLN A 189 -4.00 10.60 -16.46
N GLU A 190 -4.76 11.28 -15.59
CA GLU A 190 -4.48 11.35 -14.16
C GLU A 190 -4.51 9.95 -13.50
N MET A 191 -5.51 9.13 -13.82
CA MET A 191 -5.62 7.76 -13.29
C MET A 191 -4.51 6.85 -13.81
N VAL A 192 -4.09 7.05 -15.06
CA VAL A 192 -2.95 6.32 -15.65
C VAL A 192 -1.64 6.69 -14.94
N GLN A 193 -1.41 7.96 -14.67
CA GLN A 193 -0.24 8.42 -13.93
C GLN A 193 -0.20 7.88 -12.49
N GLN A 194 -1.36 7.62 -11.89
CA GLN A 194 -1.49 7.04 -10.57
C GLN A 194 -1.32 5.50 -10.56
N GLY A 195 -1.01 4.88 -11.69
CA GLY A 195 -0.75 3.44 -11.81
C GLY A 195 -2.01 2.58 -11.88
N ALA A 196 -3.16 3.17 -12.27
CA ALA A 196 -4.37 2.39 -12.50
C ALA A 196 -4.23 1.54 -13.76
N ALA A 197 -4.45 0.22 -13.63
CA ALA A 197 -4.42 -0.72 -14.76
C ALA A 197 -5.71 -0.70 -15.58
N GLY A 198 -6.85 -0.32 -14.97
CA GLY A 198 -8.14 -0.30 -15.64
C GLY A 198 -9.32 -0.07 -14.71
N LYS A 199 -10.53 -0.30 -15.21
CA LYS A 199 -11.76 -0.28 -14.42
C LYS A 199 -12.59 -1.52 -14.66
N ILE A 200 -13.12 -2.12 -13.58
CA ILE A 200 -14.07 -3.23 -13.66
C ILE A 200 -15.13 -3.15 -12.56
N ALA A 201 -16.36 -3.47 -12.88
CA ALA A 201 -17.47 -3.53 -11.94
C ALA A 201 -17.63 -2.28 -11.03
N GLY A 202 -17.07 -1.12 -11.44
CA GLY A 202 -17.07 0.12 -10.65
C GLY A 202 -15.88 0.29 -9.71
N PHE A 203 -14.87 -0.60 -9.79
CA PHE A 203 -13.59 -0.45 -9.11
C PHE A 203 -12.54 0.15 -10.04
N THR A 204 -11.68 1.00 -9.50
CA THR A 204 -10.41 1.36 -10.14
C THR A 204 -9.38 0.31 -9.76
N VAL A 205 -8.80 -0.36 -10.76
CA VAL A 205 -7.89 -1.49 -10.55
C VAL A 205 -6.44 -1.02 -10.56
N PHE A 206 -5.70 -1.40 -9.55
CA PHE A 206 -4.25 -1.19 -9.42
C PHE A 206 -3.56 -2.53 -9.36
N GLU A 207 -2.47 -2.68 -10.11
CA GLU A 207 -1.61 -3.86 -10.06
C GLU A 207 -0.59 -3.71 -8.92
N SER A 208 -0.46 -4.73 -8.10
CA SER A 208 0.56 -4.76 -7.05
C SER A 208 1.23 -6.13 -6.93
N ASN A 209 2.55 -6.11 -6.99
CA ASN A 209 3.39 -7.30 -6.74
C ASN A 209 3.86 -7.39 -5.27
N ASN A 210 3.28 -6.57 -4.39
CA ASN A 210 3.65 -6.50 -2.97
C ASN A 210 2.64 -7.22 -2.05
N MET A 211 1.64 -7.92 -2.60
CA MET A 211 0.70 -8.74 -1.84
C MET A 211 1.36 -10.04 -1.36
N ASP A 212 0.91 -10.57 -0.20
CA ASP A 212 1.45 -11.76 0.47
C ASP A 212 2.98 -11.71 0.68
N TYR A 213 3.51 -10.52 0.94
CA TYR A 213 4.94 -10.34 1.16
C TYR A 213 5.32 -10.74 2.58
N GLU A 214 6.02 -11.86 2.73
CA GLU A 214 6.67 -12.20 3.99
C GLU A 214 7.95 -11.38 4.18
N SER A 215 7.98 -10.55 5.23
CA SER A 215 9.10 -9.63 5.51
C SER A 215 10.44 -10.32 5.79
N THR A 216 10.43 -11.63 6.06
CA THR A 216 11.62 -12.41 6.43
C THR A 216 12.30 -13.10 5.25
N THR A 217 11.61 -13.30 4.14
CA THR A 217 12.18 -13.99 2.97
C THR A 217 11.83 -13.23 1.69
N ARG A 218 12.81 -12.57 1.09
CA ARG A 218 12.68 -11.95 -0.25
C ARG A 218 12.63 -13.04 -1.33
N VAL A 219 11.64 -13.91 -1.29
CA VAL A 219 11.51 -14.95 -2.32
C VAL A 219 10.50 -14.48 -3.35
N ALA A 220 10.99 -14.10 -4.53
CA ALA A 220 10.19 -13.75 -5.69
C ALA A 220 9.33 -14.91 -6.25
N SER A 221 9.35 -16.08 -5.61
CA SER A 221 8.73 -17.31 -6.08
C SER A 221 7.55 -17.79 -5.23
N LYS A 222 7.10 -17.01 -4.22
CA LYS A 222 5.93 -17.41 -3.46
C LYS A 222 4.68 -17.21 -4.32
N LYS A 223 3.93 -18.27 -4.54
CA LYS A 223 2.64 -18.21 -5.21
C LYS A 223 1.71 -17.37 -4.35
N THR A 224 1.25 -16.25 -4.87
CA THR A 224 0.36 -15.32 -4.19
C THR A 224 -0.89 -16.05 -3.73
N THR A 225 -1.24 -15.99 -2.45
CA THR A 225 -2.48 -16.55 -1.91
C THR A 225 -3.64 -15.55 -2.00
N THR A 226 -3.33 -14.26 -2.05
CA THR A 226 -4.29 -13.18 -2.24
C THR A 226 -4.35 -12.76 -3.70
N GLU A 227 -5.48 -12.98 -4.36
CA GLU A 227 -5.67 -12.60 -5.77
C GLU A 227 -6.03 -11.12 -5.91
N PHE A 228 -6.95 -10.63 -5.08
CA PHE A 228 -7.27 -9.21 -5.05
C PHE A 228 -7.87 -8.78 -3.71
N ILE A 229 -7.75 -7.48 -3.44
CA ILE A 229 -8.36 -6.80 -2.30
C ILE A 229 -9.18 -5.63 -2.83
N CYS A 230 -10.42 -5.49 -2.39
CA CYS A 230 -11.27 -4.34 -2.73
C CYS A 230 -11.63 -3.56 -1.48
N GLY A 231 -11.74 -2.25 -1.63
CA GLY A 231 -12.11 -1.40 -0.50
C GLY A 231 -12.46 0.03 -0.93
N HIS A 232 -12.51 0.89 0.09
CA HIS A 232 -12.75 2.31 -0.09
C HIS A 232 -11.86 3.11 0.85
N PRO A 233 -11.26 4.24 0.41
CA PRO A 233 -10.27 4.99 1.20
C PRO A 233 -10.84 5.57 2.51
N ASN A 234 -12.15 5.73 2.64
CA ASN A 234 -12.75 6.32 3.84
C ASN A 234 -12.45 5.55 5.13
N TRP A 235 -12.19 4.25 5.05
CA TRP A 235 -11.94 3.38 6.20
C TRP A 235 -10.51 2.83 6.27
N CYS A 236 -9.66 3.22 5.33
CA CYS A 236 -8.25 2.87 5.32
C CYS A 236 -7.45 4.14 5.66
N HIS A 237 -6.82 4.15 6.82
CA HIS A 237 -6.12 5.32 7.34
C HIS A 237 -4.63 5.05 7.41
N ARG A 238 -3.83 6.00 6.91
CA ARG A 238 -2.38 6.00 7.06
C ARG A 238 -1.95 7.40 7.47
N VAL A 239 -1.35 7.50 8.64
CA VAL A 239 -0.90 8.75 9.24
C VAL A 239 0.61 8.74 9.32
N GLN A 240 1.24 9.72 8.71
CA GLN A 240 2.66 9.98 8.84
C GLN A 240 2.86 11.07 9.89
N GLU A 241 3.47 10.72 11.01
CA GLU A 241 3.65 11.65 12.12
C GLU A 241 4.92 12.47 11.96
N TRP A 242 5.99 11.84 11.49
CA TRP A 242 7.29 12.48 11.35
C TRP A 242 8.14 11.83 10.29
N GLN A 243 8.96 12.64 9.61
CA GLN A 243 9.92 12.13 8.64
C GLN A 243 11.20 12.98 8.62
N VAL A 244 12.30 12.30 8.35
CA VAL A 244 13.51 12.88 7.82
C VAL A 244 13.61 12.49 6.36
N PRO A 245 13.50 13.44 5.42
CA PRO A 245 13.68 13.14 4.01
C PRO A 245 15.06 12.49 3.77
N VAL A 246 15.13 11.64 2.76
CA VAL A 246 16.43 11.01 2.43
C VAL A 246 17.41 12.10 1.99
N HIS A 247 18.56 12.14 2.63
CA HIS A 247 19.61 13.13 2.42
C HIS A 247 20.99 12.53 2.63
N ILE A 248 22.01 13.26 2.22
CA ILE A 248 23.41 12.91 2.44
C ILE A 248 23.90 13.67 3.67
N GLN A 249 24.38 12.97 4.66
CA GLN A 249 25.01 13.51 5.86
C GLN A 249 26.52 13.36 5.76
N ASP A 250 27.26 14.46 5.88
CA ASP A 250 28.72 14.44 6.03
C ASP A 250 29.09 13.93 7.43
N LEU A 251 29.99 12.95 7.48
CA LEU A 251 30.45 12.32 8.72
C LEU A 251 31.84 12.78 9.18
N ASN A 252 32.45 13.74 8.50
CA ASN A 252 33.81 14.22 8.83
C ASN A 252 33.98 14.67 10.29
N GLY A 253 32.92 15.16 10.92
CA GLY A 253 32.88 15.55 12.33
C GLY A 253 32.61 14.43 13.33
N SER A 254 32.35 13.21 12.88
CA SER A 254 31.89 12.10 13.75
C SER A 254 33.03 11.42 14.54
N GLY A 255 34.30 11.71 14.22
CA GLY A 255 35.49 11.11 14.84
C GLY A 255 35.74 9.65 14.47
N LYS A 256 34.77 8.93 13.94
CA LYS A 256 34.88 7.51 13.55
C LYS A 256 35.07 7.32 12.05
N TYR A 257 34.45 8.14 11.23
CA TYR A 257 34.44 8.02 9.77
C TYR A 257 35.06 9.30 9.18
N ILE A 258 36.30 9.24 8.76
CA ILE A 258 37.04 10.38 8.18
C ILE A 258 36.84 10.33 6.66
N GLY A 259 36.37 11.42 6.07
CA GLY A 259 36.16 11.52 4.62
C GLY A 259 34.99 10.73 4.09
N ALA A 260 34.10 10.23 4.96
CA ALA A 260 32.91 9.47 4.56
C ALA A 260 31.62 10.30 4.68
N SER A 261 30.61 9.87 3.96
CA SER A 261 29.23 10.38 4.07
C SER A 261 28.24 9.25 4.29
N ALA A 262 27.05 9.56 4.79
CA ALA A 262 25.98 8.60 4.95
C ALA A 262 24.73 9.06 4.22
N VAL A 263 24.06 8.15 3.52
CA VAL A 263 22.70 8.33 3.02
C VAL A 263 21.73 7.96 4.12
N GLN A 264 20.98 8.93 4.61
CA GLN A 264 20.08 8.76 5.76
C GLN A 264 18.68 9.19 5.43
N GLY A 265 17.70 8.47 5.99
CA GLY A 265 16.29 8.83 5.94
C GLY A 265 15.52 8.08 7.02
N ARG A 266 14.44 8.65 7.55
CA ARG A 266 13.60 8.02 8.57
C ARG A 266 12.14 8.43 8.42
N LYS A 267 11.22 7.49 8.63
CA LYS A 267 9.79 7.71 8.62
C LYS A 267 9.14 7.07 9.83
N VAL A 268 8.27 7.83 10.48
CA VAL A 268 7.43 7.36 11.60
C VAL A 268 5.98 7.50 11.19
N TYR A 269 5.24 6.39 11.16
CA TYR A 269 3.88 6.34 10.65
C TYR A 269 3.04 5.24 11.29
N GLY A 270 1.71 5.40 11.23
CA GLY A 270 0.73 4.42 11.65
C GLY A 270 -0.23 4.06 10.52
N ILE A 271 -0.71 2.82 10.53
CA ILE A 271 -1.65 2.32 9.54
C ILE A 271 -2.81 1.62 10.27
N MET A 272 -4.05 1.94 9.89
CA MET A 272 -5.25 1.33 10.47
C MET A 272 -6.35 1.16 9.44
N VAL A 273 -7.04 0.03 9.52
CA VAL A 273 -8.35 -0.16 8.89
C VAL A 273 -9.41 -0.03 9.98
N SER A 274 -10.24 1.02 9.90
CA SER A 274 -11.22 1.32 10.95
C SER A 274 -12.42 0.39 10.93
N LYS A 275 -12.82 -0.12 9.77
CA LYS A 275 -13.93 -1.07 9.59
C LYS A 275 -13.55 -2.15 8.57
N GLY A 276 -13.13 -3.32 9.04
CA GLY A 276 -12.74 -4.43 8.15
C GLY A 276 -13.89 -4.90 7.23
N LYS A 277 -15.14 -4.82 7.68
CA LYS A 277 -16.33 -5.16 6.88
C LYS A 277 -16.47 -4.35 5.58
N THR A 278 -15.73 -3.23 5.44
CA THR A 278 -15.70 -2.43 4.21
C THR A 278 -14.64 -2.90 3.21
N LEU A 279 -13.90 -3.95 3.54
CA LEU A 279 -12.97 -4.64 2.67
C LEU A 279 -13.54 -5.97 2.18
N TYR A 280 -13.15 -6.35 0.97
CA TYR A 280 -13.38 -7.68 0.42
C TYR A 280 -12.06 -8.24 -0.09
N ILE A 281 -11.71 -9.46 0.35
CA ILE A 281 -10.45 -10.12 0.03
C ILE A 281 -10.74 -11.45 -0.66
N LYS A 282 -10.22 -11.64 -1.85
CA LYS A 282 -10.21 -12.92 -2.55
C LYS A 282 -8.89 -13.63 -2.27
N ARG A 283 -8.98 -14.80 -1.63
CA ARG A 283 -7.82 -15.66 -1.33
C ARG A 283 -7.98 -17.01 -2.00
N THR A 284 -6.85 -17.56 -2.43
CA THR A 284 -6.73 -18.94 -2.88
C THR A 284 -6.10 -19.78 -1.76
N GLU A 285 -6.52 -21.03 -1.61
CA GLU A 285 -5.77 -22.00 -0.82
C GLU A 285 -4.58 -22.48 -1.65
N THR A 286 -3.39 -22.35 -1.10
CA THR A 286 -2.23 -23.05 -1.64
C THR A 286 -2.50 -24.54 -1.48
N ALA A 287 -2.54 -25.29 -2.58
CA ALA A 287 -2.60 -26.74 -2.48
C ALA A 287 -1.42 -27.19 -1.60
N ALA A 288 -1.74 -27.87 -0.50
CA ALA A 288 -0.72 -28.48 0.32
C ALA A 288 0.06 -29.46 -0.58
N SER A 289 1.35 -29.19 -0.73
CA SER A 289 2.30 -30.05 -1.44
C SER A 289 2.61 -31.29 -0.57
#